data_08fe963a9ee6242f27c0aa27426365f2
#
_entry.id   08fe963a9ee6242f27c0aa27426365f2
#
_cell.length_a   1.000
_cell.length_b   1.000
_cell.length_c   1.000
_cell.angle_alpha   90.00
_cell.angle_beta   90.00
_cell.angle_gamma   90.00
#
_symmetry.space_group_name_H-M   'P 1'
#
loop_
_entity.id
_entity.type
_entity.pdbx_description
1 polymer ?
#
loop_
_entity_poly.entity_id
_entity_poly.type
_entity_poly.pdbx_seq_one_letter_code
_entity_poly.pdbx_strand_id
1 'polypeptide(L)'
;MRRILIVIDMQKDFIDGSLANPDAQAIVKPIADLISRFSGDIIFTRDTHSYDYLNTAEGKKLPIEHCIDGTAGWTIHQDLINSARESHTDMSHVYVFGKTTFGAASALASEITSNIYSAAGMGNAVIYVCGTCTDICVVSNVLGLKEHFPETKICVIEDLCAGLTKEKHNAAIEVMKSCQLAMGLTEL
;
A
#
# COMPACT_ATOMS: atom_id res chain seq x y z
N MET A 1 15.39 -10.69 12.04
CA MET A 1 14.70 -9.40 11.84
C MET A 1 13.35 -9.68 11.18
N ARG A 2 12.28 -9.11 11.67
CA ARG A 2 10.92 -9.28 11.12
C ARG A 2 10.72 -8.36 9.93
N ARG A 3 10.00 -8.79 8.91
CA ARG A 3 9.77 -8.01 7.68
C ARG A 3 8.28 -7.97 7.37
N ILE A 4 7.78 -6.77 7.05
CA ILE A 4 6.42 -6.56 6.61
C ILE A 4 6.47 -5.82 5.27
N LEU A 5 5.81 -6.32 4.25
CA LEU A 5 5.59 -5.64 2.99
C LEU A 5 4.16 -5.11 2.95
N ILE A 6 4.00 -3.81 2.84
CA ILE A 6 2.69 -3.16 2.66
C ILE A 6 2.56 -2.74 1.20
N VAL A 7 1.61 -3.33 0.51
CA VAL A 7 1.28 -3.04 -0.90
C VAL A 7 0.04 -2.16 -0.90
N ILE A 8 0.23 -0.87 -1.17
CA ILE A 8 -0.82 0.15 -1.07
C ILE A 8 -1.67 0.16 -2.33
N ASP A 9 -2.96 -0.12 -2.18
CA ASP A 9 -4.05 0.12 -3.12
C ASP A 9 -3.79 -0.33 -4.58
N MET A 10 -3.08 -1.42 -4.76
CA MET A 10 -2.83 -1.99 -6.09
C MET A 10 -4.08 -2.72 -6.60
N GLN A 11 -5.18 -1.95 -6.74
CA GLN A 11 -6.49 -2.39 -7.16
C GLN A 11 -6.71 -2.15 -8.65
N LYS A 12 -7.64 -2.94 -9.21
CA LYS A 12 -7.93 -2.91 -10.64
C LYS A 12 -8.33 -1.51 -11.14
N ASP A 13 -9.15 -0.76 -10.38
CA ASP A 13 -9.57 0.58 -10.80
C ASP A 13 -8.43 1.57 -10.94
N PHE A 14 -7.38 1.47 -10.11
CA PHE A 14 -6.19 2.34 -10.20
C PHE A 14 -5.18 1.88 -11.25
N ILE A 15 -5.27 0.63 -11.69
CA ILE A 15 -4.30 0.04 -12.62
C ILE A 15 -4.82 0.09 -14.05
N ASP A 16 -5.96 -0.55 -14.33
CA ASP A 16 -6.53 -0.72 -15.66
C ASP A 16 -8.06 -0.47 -15.73
N GLY A 17 -8.66 0.02 -14.64
CA GLY A 17 -10.09 0.32 -14.51
C GLY A 17 -10.42 1.81 -14.66
N SER A 18 -11.37 2.30 -13.84
CA SER A 18 -11.96 3.65 -13.98
C SER A 18 -10.97 4.81 -13.76
N LEU A 19 -9.91 4.59 -12.99
CA LEU A 19 -8.81 5.54 -12.74
C LEU A 19 -7.47 5.01 -13.25
N ALA A 20 -7.50 4.29 -14.37
CA ALA A 20 -6.32 3.64 -14.95
C ALA A 20 -5.10 4.57 -15.04
N ASN A 21 -3.96 4.09 -14.57
CA ASN A 21 -2.70 4.82 -14.56
C ASN A 21 -1.57 3.95 -15.18
N PRO A 22 -0.96 4.39 -16.29
CA PRO A 22 0.12 3.64 -16.94
C PRO A 22 1.33 3.38 -16.04
N ASP A 23 1.69 4.32 -15.15
CA ASP A 23 2.79 4.13 -14.20
C ASP A 23 2.43 3.07 -13.15
N ALA A 24 1.15 3.00 -12.72
CA ALA A 24 0.68 1.93 -11.83
C ALA A 24 0.66 0.57 -12.54
N GLN A 25 0.32 0.52 -13.83
CA GLN A 25 0.44 -0.71 -14.64
C GLN A 25 1.88 -1.20 -14.72
N ALA A 26 2.83 -0.29 -14.92
CA ALA A 26 4.25 -0.61 -15.06
C ALA A 26 4.86 -1.27 -13.81
N ILE A 27 4.35 -0.96 -12.62
CA ILE A 27 4.86 -1.51 -11.35
C ILE A 27 4.20 -2.83 -10.94
N VAL A 28 3.13 -3.30 -11.61
CA VAL A 28 2.44 -4.55 -11.25
C VAL A 28 3.40 -5.74 -11.27
N LYS A 29 4.07 -5.98 -12.40
CA LYS A 29 4.99 -7.11 -12.53
C LYS A 29 6.19 -7.00 -11.56
N PRO A 30 6.90 -5.88 -11.43
CA PRO A 30 7.94 -5.71 -10.44
C PRO A 30 7.50 -5.98 -8.99
N ILE A 31 6.29 -5.55 -8.60
CA ILE A 31 5.72 -5.85 -7.28
C ILE A 31 5.41 -7.35 -7.15
N ALA A 32 4.84 -7.99 -8.17
CA ALA A 32 4.62 -9.43 -8.19
C ALA A 32 5.92 -10.22 -8.02
N ASP A 33 6.98 -9.82 -8.74
CA ASP A 33 8.32 -10.40 -8.61
C ASP A 33 8.95 -10.17 -7.21
N LEU A 34 8.65 -9.04 -6.55
CA LEU A 34 9.04 -8.81 -5.16
C LEU A 34 8.28 -9.75 -4.22
N ILE A 35 6.95 -9.83 -4.35
CA ILE A 35 6.09 -10.68 -3.52
C ILE A 35 6.53 -12.14 -3.61
N SER A 36 6.83 -12.65 -4.80
CA SER A 36 7.21 -14.06 -5.01
C SER A 36 8.47 -14.50 -4.25
N ARG A 37 9.32 -13.56 -3.87
CA ARG A 37 10.58 -13.81 -3.12
C ARG A 37 10.63 -13.18 -1.73
N PHE A 38 9.54 -12.50 -1.33
CA PHE A 38 9.51 -11.84 -0.04
C PHE A 38 9.30 -12.84 1.09
N SER A 39 10.21 -12.83 2.07
CA SER A 39 10.11 -13.64 3.28
C SER A 39 9.66 -12.77 4.45
N GLY A 40 8.37 -12.84 4.79
CA GLY A 40 7.75 -12.03 5.85
C GLY A 40 6.25 -11.91 5.64
N ASP A 41 5.63 -10.99 6.37
CA ASP A 41 4.20 -10.74 6.27
C ASP A 41 3.90 -9.75 5.15
N ILE A 42 2.84 -10.00 4.39
CA ILE A 42 2.38 -9.14 3.30
C ILE A 42 1.02 -8.58 3.66
N ILE A 43 0.88 -7.27 3.59
CA ILE A 43 -0.39 -6.57 3.82
C ILE A 43 -0.75 -5.83 2.52
N PHE A 44 -1.86 -6.21 1.91
CA PHE A 44 -2.48 -5.42 0.87
C PHE A 44 -3.45 -4.44 1.49
N THR A 45 -3.31 -3.16 1.22
CA THR A 45 -4.40 -2.22 1.51
C THR A 45 -5.35 -2.15 0.33
N ARG A 46 -6.60 -1.81 0.62
CA ARG A 46 -7.66 -1.75 -0.36
C ARG A 46 -8.57 -0.57 -0.06
N ASP A 47 -8.51 0.43 -0.92
CA ASP A 47 -9.44 1.54 -0.87
C ASP A 47 -10.87 1.03 -1.10
N THR A 48 -11.83 1.52 -0.32
CA THR A 48 -13.16 0.93 -0.29
C THR A 48 -14.22 2.01 -0.15
N HIS A 49 -15.01 2.20 -1.19
CA HIS A 49 -16.11 3.16 -1.21
C HIS A 49 -17.47 2.46 -1.25
N SER A 50 -18.48 3.13 -0.70
CA SER A 50 -19.87 2.70 -0.81
C SER A 50 -20.47 3.10 -2.15
N TYR A 51 -21.59 2.51 -2.51
CA TYR A 51 -22.40 2.92 -3.68
C TYR A 51 -22.88 4.39 -3.64
N ASP A 52 -22.78 5.03 -2.49
CA ASP A 52 -23.11 6.45 -2.32
C ASP A 52 -21.88 7.38 -2.52
N TYR A 53 -20.81 6.87 -3.12
CA TYR A 53 -19.54 7.58 -3.30
C TYR A 53 -19.71 8.99 -3.85
N LEU A 54 -20.51 9.19 -4.89
CA LEU A 54 -20.70 10.50 -5.56
C LEU A 54 -21.29 11.57 -4.64
N ASN A 55 -21.96 11.19 -3.55
CA ASN A 55 -22.49 12.12 -2.54
C ASN A 55 -21.50 12.47 -1.44
N THR A 56 -20.37 11.77 -1.37
CA THR A 56 -19.31 12.04 -0.39
C THR A 56 -18.53 13.33 -0.71
N ALA A 57 -17.76 13.81 0.24
CA ALA A 57 -16.86 14.97 0.03
C ALA A 57 -15.80 14.68 -1.02
N GLU A 58 -15.33 13.45 -1.12
CA GLU A 58 -14.37 12.99 -2.11
C GLU A 58 -15.02 12.89 -3.49
N GLY A 59 -16.16 12.21 -3.61
CA GLY A 59 -16.87 12.03 -4.86
C GLY A 59 -17.34 13.35 -5.50
N LYS A 60 -17.60 14.39 -4.69
CA LYS A 60 -17.88 15.74 -5.21
C LYS A 60 -16.65 16.40 -5.86
N LYS A 61 -15.43 16.01 -5.47
CA LYS A 61 -14.18 16.54 -6.04
C LYS A 61 -13.63 15.67 -7.16
N LEU A 62 -13.85 14.36 -7.08
CA LEU A 62 -13.49 13.36 -8.07
C LEU A 62 -14.74 12.55 -8.45
N PRO A 63 -15.60 13.05 -9.38
CA PRO A 63 -16.87 12.42 -9.71
C PRO A 63 -16.71 11.21 -10.64
N ILE A 64 -15.83 10.30 -10.28
CA ILE A 64 -15.55 9.04 -10.97
C ILE A 64 -15.65 7.93 -9.94
N GLU A 65 -16.71 7.11 -10.05
CA GLU A 65 -16.85 5.94 -9.18
C GLU A 65 -15.67 4.99 -9.37
N HIS A 66 -15.04 4.63 -8.27
CA HIS A 66 -13.92 3.70 -8.23
C HIS A 66 -13.91 2.96 -6.90
N CYS A 67 -13.29 1.80 -6.89
CA CYS A 67 -13.12 0.98 -5.70
C CYS A 67 -14.41 0.79 -4.88
N ILE A 68 -15.57 0.72 -5.56
CA ILE A 68 -16.84 0.46 -4.91
C ILE A 68 -16.86 -0.97 -4.38
N ASP A 69 -17.21 -1.12 -3.11
CA ASP A 69 -17.21 -2.42 -2.42
C ASP A 69 -17.96 -3.51 -3.20
N GLY A 70 -17.32 -4.66 -3.33
CA GLY A 70 -17.86 -5.83 -4.04
C GLY A 70 -17.76 -5.76 -5.58
N THR A 71 -17.28 -4.66 -6.18
CA THR A 71 -17.09 -4.58 -7.65
C THR A 71 -15.78 -5.20 -8.11
N ALA A 72 -15.66 -5.47 -9.40
CA ALA A 72 -14.41 -5.95 -9.99
C ALA A 72 -13.27 -4.93 -9.85
N GLY A 73 -13.56 -3.64 -9.97
CA GLY A 73 -12.59 -2.54 -9.85
C GLY A 73 -11.96 -2.44 -8.46
N TRP A 74 -12.71 -2.80 -7.43
CA TRP A 74 -12.27 -2.83 -6.04
C TRP A 74 -11.27 -3.95 -5.72
N THR A 75 -11.19 -5.00 -6.56
CA THR A 75 -10.30 -6.13 -6.30
C THR A 75 -8.82 -5.75 -6.46
N ILE A 76 -7.96 -6.32 -5.62
CA ILE A 76 -6.51 -6.26 -5.80
C ILE A 76 -6.16 -6.93 -7.13
N HIS A 77 -5.18 -6.40 -7.85
CA HIS A 77 -4.76 -6.94 -9.14
C HIS A 77 -4.38 -8.42 -9.03
N GLN A 78 -4.92 -9.24 -9.94
CA GLN A 78 -4.86 -10.70 -9.85
C GLN A 78 -3.44 -11.27 -9.82
N ASP A 79 -2.50 -10.67 -10.56
CA ASP A 79 -1.12 -11.15 -10.61
C ASP A 79 -0.43 -11.04 -9.25
N LEU A 80 -0.76 -10.00 -8.45
CA LEU A 80 -0.20 -9.83 -7.11
C LEU A 80 -0.73 -10.89 -6.15
N ILE A 81 -2.02 -11.20 -6.24
CA ILE A 81 -2.64 -12.26 -5.43
C ILE A 81 -2.10 -13.64 -5.84
N ASN A 82 -1.89 -13.88 -7.13
CA ASN A 82 -1.29 -15.13 -7.60
C ASN A 82 0.13 -15.30 -7.06
N SER A 83 0.97 -14.27 -7.17
CA SER A 83 2.33 -14.30 -6.61
C SER A 83 2.35 -14.54 -5.10
N ALA A 84 1.41 -13.92 -4.36
CA ALA A 84 1.29 -14.16 -2.93
C ALA A 84 0.89 -15.61 -2.60
N ARG A 85 -0.02 -16.20 -3.36
CA ARG A 85 -0.42 -17.62 -3.20
C ARG A 85 0.68 -18.60 -3.53
N GLU A 86 1.50 -18.30 -4.51
CA GLU A 86 2.64 -19.15 -4.92
C GLU A 86 3.75 -19.14 -3.88
N SER A 87 4.04 -17.97 -3.29
CA SER A 87 5.11 -17.81 -2.30
C SER A 87 4.67 -18.15 -0.87
N HIS A 88 3.38 -17.98 -0.54
CA HIS A 88 2.78 -18.22 0.78
C HIS A 88 1.61 -19.20 0.63
N THR A 89 1.92 -20.47 0.42
CA THR A 89 0.95 -21.51 0.03
C THR A 89 -0.25 -21.67 0.96
N ASP A 90 -0.08 -21.36 2.25
CA ASP A 90 -1.17 -21.40 3.24
C ASP A 90 -1.82 -20.02 3.48
N MET A 91 -1.30 -18.96 2.85
CA MET A 91 -1.76 -17.58 3.00
C MET A 91 -1.76 -17.06 4.45
N SER A 92 -1.15 -17.75 5.41
CA SER A 92 -1.16 -17.39 6.83
C SER A 92 -0.45 -16.06 7.14
N HIS A 93 0.41 -15.63 6.23
CA HIS A 93 1.20 -14.39 6.30
C HIS A 93 0.75 -13.34 5.27
N VAL A 94 -0.46 -13.48 4.72
CA VAL A 94 -1.01 -12.54 3.73
C VAL A 94 -2.33 -11.98 4.26
N TYR A 95 -2.35 -10.66 4.42
CA TYR A 95 -3.46 -9.92 5.01
C TYR A 95 -4.03 -8.93 3.99
N VAL A 96 -5.33 -8.67 4.07
CA VAL A 96 -5.99 -7.63 3.29
C VAL A 96 -6.68 -6.66 4.22
N PHE A 97 -6.31 -5.40 4.15
CA PHE A 97 -6.81 -4.34 5.00
C PHE A 97 -7.64 -3.34 4.17
N GLY A 98 -8.94 -3.28 4.43
CA GLY A 98 -9.85 -2.29 3.82
C GLY A 98 -9.76 -0.93 4.51
N LYS A 99 -9.73 0.14 3.75
CA LYS A 99 -9.74 1.53 4.25
C LYS A 99 -10.76 2.37 3.48
N THR A 100 -11.30 3.39 4.12
CA THR A 100 -12.31 4.31 3.54
C THR A 100 -11.79 5.74 3.41
N THR A 101 -10.50 5.94 3.57
CA THR A 101 -9.79 7.23 3.52
C THR A 101 -8.42 7.04 2.88
N PHE A 102 -7.82 8.09 2.38
CA PHE A 102 -6.49 8.02 1.75
C PHE A 102 -5.44 7.41 2.66
N GLY A 103 -5.34 7.91 3.91
CA GLY A 103 -4.49 7.34 4.95
C GLY A 103 -5.34 6.65 6.02
N ALA A 104 -4.91 5.48 6.46
CA ALA A 104 -5.53 4.72 7.55
C ALA A 104 -4.48 4.20 8.53
N ALA A 105 -3.41 4.96 8.73
CA ALA A 105 -2.22 4.54 9.45
C ALA A 105 -2.50 4.05 10.87
N SER A 106 -3.39 4.72 11.63
CA SER A 106 -3.75 4.30 12.99
C SER A 106 -4.41 2.92 13.01
N ALA A 107 -5.38 2.69 12.12
CA ALA A 107 -6.07 1.41 12.04
C ALA A 107 -5.13 0.31 11.51
N LEU A 108 -4.29 0.63 10.54
CA LEU A 108 -3.28 -0.29 10.00
C LEU A 108 -2.21 -0.63 11.06
N ALA A 109 -1.77 0.34 11.85
CA ALA A 109 -0.85 0.10 12.96
C ALA A 109 -1.47 -0.79 14.05
N SER A 110 -2.76 -0.57 14.35
CA SER A 110 -3.51 -1.43 15.28
C SER A 110 -3.62 -2.87 14.75
N GLU A 111 -3.92 -3.04 13.47
CA GLU A 111 -3.96 -4.36 12.82
C GLU A 111 -2.61 -5.08 12.91
N ILE A 112 -1.52 -4.38 12.59
CA ILE A 112 -0.17 -4.93 12.69
C ILE A 112 0.13 -5.38 14.11
N THR A 113 -0.17 -4.55 15.12
CA THR A 113 0.19 -4.84 16.52
C THR A 113 -0.72 -5.87 17.17
N SER A 114 -1.96 -6.02 16.71
CA SER A 114 -2.91 -6.98 17.28
C SER A 114 -2.82 -8.37 16.65
N ASN A 115 -2.61 -8.42 15.34
CA ASN A 115 -2.75 -9.66 14.57
C ASN A 115 -1.43 -10.20 14.01
N ILE A 116 -0.41 -9.35 13.84
CA ILE A 116 0.86 -9.74 13.22
C ILE A 116 1.98 -9.73 14.25
N TYR A 117 2.22 -8.59 14.90
CA TYR A 117 3.30 -8.43 15.88
C TYR A 117 2.88 -7.58 17.08
N SER A 118 3.26 -8.01 18.28
CA SER A 118 3.10 -7.15 19.46
C SER A 118 3.89 -5.84 19.29
N ALA A 119 3.42 -4.76 19.90
CA ALA A 119 4.09 -3.46 19.85
C ALA A 119 5.58 -3.52 20.23
N ALA A 120 5.95 -4.37 21.21
CA ALA A 120 7.33 -4.61 21.60
C ALA A 120 8.18 -5.29 20.52
N GLY A 121 7.56 -5.98 19.56
CA GLY A 121 8.23 -6.62 18.44
C GLY A 121 8.59 -5.67 17.30
N MET A 122 7.95 -4.49 17.25
CA MET A 122 8.12 -3.53 16.16
C MET A 122 9.49 -2.86 16.13
N GLY A 123 10.16 -2.69 17.27
CA GLY A 123 11.53 -2.17 17.32
C GLY A 123 12.57 -3.04 16.58
N ASN A 124 12.24 -4.30 16.27
CA ASN A 124 13.09 -5.24 15.55
C ASN A 124 12.49 -5.63 14.18
N ALA A 125 11.57 -4.83 13.67
CA ALA A 125 10.91 -5.03 12.38
C ALA A 125 11.39 -4.01 11.36
N VAL A 126 11.25 -4.36 10.07
CA VAL A 126 11.35 -3.43 8.95
C VAL A 126 10.04 -3.48 8.17
N ILE A 127 9.48 -2.31 7.91
CA ILE A 127 8.29 -2.15 7.07
C ILE A 127 8.74 -1.66 5.70
N TYR A 128 8.44 -2.41 4.66
CA TYR A 128 8.61 -2.01 3.26
C TYR A 128 7.26 -1.56 2.71
N VAL A 129 7.24 -0.48 1.95
CA VAL A 129 6.00 0.07 1.39
C VAL A 129 6.17 0.31 -0.11
N CYS A 130 5.20 -0.12 -0.90
CA CYS A 130 5.10 0.14 -2.34
C CYS A 130 3.63 0.32 -2.74
N GLY A 131 3.36 0.70 -3.99
CA GLY A 131 2.01 0.79 -4.55
C GLY A 131 1.61 2.18 -5.04
N THR A 132 0.29 2.50 -5.00
CA THR A 132 -0.27 3.70 -5.64
C THR A 132 -1.32 4.37 -4.73
N CYS A 133 -1.59 5.70 -4.81
CA CYS A 133 -0.75 6.70 -5.47
C CYS A 133 0.30 7.21 -4.50
N THR A 134 1.54 7.37 -4.98
CA THR A 134 2.66 7.84 -4.16
C THR A 134 2.33 9.13 -3.41
N ASP A 135 1.70 10.07 -4.11
CA ASP A 135 1.35 11.43 -3.66
C ASP A 135 0.04 11.51 -2.88
N ILE A 136 -0.66 10.40 -2.67
CA ILE A 136 -1.93 10.36 -1.94
C ILE A 136 -1.89 9.27 -0.86
N CYS A 137 -2.23 8.03 -1.23
CA CYS A 137 -2.38 6.92 -0.26
C CYS A 137 -1.04 6.47 0.32
N VAL A 138 0.03 6.40 -0.49
CA VAL A 138 1.34 5.95 -0.01
C VAL A 138 1.89 6.94 1.03
N VAL A 139 2.05 8.21 0.66
CA VAL A 139 2.60 9.22 1.58
C VAL A 139 1.77 9.36 2.86
N SER A 140 0.43 9.35 2.75
CA SER A 140 -0.47 9.47 3.90
C SER A 140 -0.30 8.32 4.90
N ASN A 141 -0.21 7.09 4.40
CA ASN A 141 -0.02 5.93 5.27
C ASN A 141 1.40 5.87 5.86
N VAL A 142 2.41 6.14 5.05
CA VAL A 142 3.81 6.04 5.48
C VAL A 142 4.15 7.05 6.58
N LEU A 143 3.72 8.30 6.44
CA LEU A 143 3.93 9.33 7.46
C LEU A 143 3.21 8.99 8.77
N GLY A 144 1.96 8.53 8.68
CA GLY A 144 1.24 8.09 9.87
C GLY A 144 1.81 6.82 10.52
N LEU A 145 2.30 5.85 9.73
CA LEU A 145 3.01 4.70 10.27
C LEU A 145 4.31 5.11 10.98
N LYS A 146 5.03 6.12 10.47
CA LYS A 146 6.21 6.67 11.12
C LYS A 146 5.89 7.34 12.47
N GLU A 147 4.72 7.96 12.57
CA GLU A 147 4.22 8.50 13.85
C GLU A 147 3.93 7.38 14.86
N HIS A 148 3.29 6.29 14.43
CA HIS A 148 2.95 5.15 15.31
C HIS A 148 4.17 4.30 15.68
N PHE A 149 5.13 4.19 14.79
CA PHE A 149 6.33 3.36 14.94
C PHE A 149 7.60 4.18 14.74
N PRO A 150 7.89 5.16 15.62
CA PRO A 150 8.99 6.11 15.42
C PRO A 150 10.37 5.44 15.34
N GLU A 151 10.56 4.33 16.06
CA GLU A 151 11.83 3.58 16.10
C GLU A 151 11.90 2.45 15.05
N THR A 152 10.78 2.15 14.38
CA THR A 152 10.77 1.11 13.34
C THR A 152 11.34 1.67 12.03
N LYS A 153 12.21 0.91 11.38
CA LYS A 153 12.69 1.25 10.05
C LYS A 153 11.55 1.08 9.04
N ILE A 154 11.19 2.16 8.36
CA ILE A 154 10.20 2.16 7.28
C ILE A 154 10.93 2.53 5.99
N CYS A 155 10.85 1.66 4.99
CA CYS A 155 11.51 1.78 3.70
C CYS A 155 10.45 1.93 2.59
N VAL A 156 10.44 3.05 1.91
CA VAL A 156 9.61 3.24 0.71
C VAL A 156 10.39 2.75 -0.51
N ILE A 157 9.81 1.81 -1.25
CA ILE A 157 10.43 1.29 -2.47
C ILE A 157 10.00 2.20 -3.62
N GLU A 158 10.72 3.31 -3.80
CA GLU A 158 10.33 4.37 -4.72
C GLU A 158 10.11 3.90 -6.16
N ASP A 159 10.93 2.96 -6.65
CA ASP A 159 10.79 2.36 -7.99
C ASP A 159 9.56 1.45 -8.12
N LEU A 160 8.92 1.08 -7.02
CA LEU A 160 7.68 0.30 -6.97
C LEU A 160 6.50 1.15 -6.47
N CYS A 161 6.60 2.46 -6.59
CA CYS A 161 5.51 3.40 -6.31
C CYS A 161 5.15 4.18 -7.58
N ALA A 162 3.85 4.38 -7.80
CA ALA A 162 3.33 5.19 -8.89
C ALA A 162 2.49 6.35 -8.35
N GLY A 163 2.77 7.58 -8.80
CA GLY A 163 1.98 8.76 -8.48
C GLY A 163 0.98 9.11 -9.58
N LEU A 164 0.16 10.13 -9.35
CA LEU A 164 -0.75 10.66 -10.38
C LEU A 164 0.01 11.27 -11.55
N THR A 165 1.16 11.88 -11.29
CA THR A 165 2.13 12.35 -12.30
C THR A 165 3.54 12.15 -11.75
N LYS A 166 4.54 12.18 -12.63
CA LYS A 166 5.95 12.06 -12.23
C LYS A 166 6.39 13.17 -11.27
N GLU A 167 5.90 14.40 -11.50
CA GLU A 167 6.19 15.55 -10.64
C GLU A 167 5.63 15.37 -9.23
N LYS A 168 4.38 14.90 -9.11
CA LYS A 168 3.74 14.64 -7.83
C LYS A 168 4.39 13.47 -7.10
N HIS A 169 4.71 12.40 -7.83
CA HIS A 169 5.48 11.27 -7.29
C HIS A 169 6.79 11.77 -6.67
N ASN A 170 7.61 12.52 -7.43
CA ASN A 170 8.88 13.04 -6.96
C ASN A 170 8.72 13.96 -5.75
N ALA A 171 7.71 14.83 -5.75
CA ALA A 171 7.42 15.72 -4.61
C ALA A 171 7.09 14.93 -3.34
N ALA A 172 6.27 13.88 -3.44
CA ALA A 172 5.93 13.02 -2.31
C ALA A 172 7.16 12.25 -1.79
N ILE A 173 8.00 11.74 -2.68
CA ILE A 173 9.27 11.09 -2.30
C ILE A 173 10.17 12.06 -1.52
N GLU A 174 10.33 13.31 -1.97
CA GLU A 174 11.13 14.31 -1.25
C GLU A 174 10.56 14.66 0.12
N VAL A 175 9.22 14.75 0.26
CA VAL A 175 8.57 14.92 1.57
C VAL A 175 8.90 13.74 2.50
N MET A 176 8.77 12.51 2.01
CA MET A 176 9.05 11.30 2.79
C MET A 176 10.53 11.23 3.21
N LYS A 177 11.47 11.58 2.32
CA LYS A 177 12.90 11.70 2.66
C LYS A 177 13.14 12.74 3.76
N SER A 178 12.49 13.91 3.67
CA SER A 178 12.58 14.95 4.70
C SER A 178 12.06 14.49 6.06
N CYS A 179 11.09 13.57 6.07
CA CYS A 179 10.56 12.93 7.27
C CYS A 179 11.37 11.70 7.74
N GLN A 180 12.60 11.54 7.25
CA GLN A 180 13.56 10.50 7.67
C GLN A 180 13.13 9.07 7.32
N LEU A 181 12.35 8.91 6.26
CA LEU A 181 12.03 7.59 5.74
C LEU A 181 13.17 7.05 4.89
N ALA A 182 13.46 5.76 5.00
CA ALA A 182 14.44 5.11 4.14
C ALA A 182 13.86 4.88 2.74
N MET A 183 14.71 4.91 1.72
CA MET A 183 14.33 4.66 0.33
C MET A 183 14.96 3.38 -0.18
N GLY A 184 14.22 2.67 -1.04
CA GLY A 184 14.68 1.48 -1.73
C GLY A 184 14.63 0.19 -0.92
N LEU A 185 15.08 -0.87 -1.55
CA LEU A 185 15.20 -2.21 -0.96
C LEU A 185 16.54 -2.33 -0.23
N THR A 186 16.59 -1.93 1.02
CA THR A 186 17.76 -2.16 1.87
C THR A 186 17.54 -3.42 2.69
N GLU A 187 18.43 -4.42 2.58
CA GLU A 187 18.47 -5.61 3.45
C GLU A 187 17.39 -6.69 3.20
N LEU A 188 16.97 -6.90 1.95
CA LEU A 188 16.21 -8.10 1.56
C LEU A 188 17.10 -9.34 1.41
#